data_a7cb795c1cb6021c7d9d39efb267d9f4
#
_entry.id   a7cb795c1cb6021c7d9d39efb267d9f4
#
_cell.length_a   1.000
_cell.length_b   1.000
_cell.length_c   1.000
_cell.angle_alpha   90.00
_cell.angle_beta   90.00
_cell.angle_gamma   90.00
#
_symmetry.space_group_name_H-M   'P 1'
#
loop_
_entity.id
_entity.type
_entity.pdbx_description
1 polymer ?
#
loop_
_entity_poly.entity_id
_entity_poly.type
_entity_poly.pdbx_seq_one_letter_code
_entity_poly.pdbx_strand_id
1 'polypeptide(L)'
;NTGFGLDESGDILLSGYGFNNSGGSTKLNHPVSISANAGKMAVTDRFNNRVLIWNSIPTSNTAPDLVLGQANFTTHNSGTGLNNMNFPGQVVVTPDGKVLVADSDNNRVLVWTSFPTSSGQAADYVIPTTNYVNFGDSWPWGVWSDGTKVIVTATVAKAVLFWNSFPGPNDAPDVVLT
;
A
#
# COMPACT_ATOMS: atom_id res chain seq x y z
N ASN A 1 12.20 27.13 0.97
CA ASN A 1 13.18 26.46 0.18
C ASN A 1 12.75 26.29 -1.27
N THR A 2 13.60 26.73 -2.17
CA THR A 2 13.25 27.13 -3.52
C THR A 2 13.58 26.03 -4.53
N GLY A 3 12.93 24.90 -4.47
CA GLY A 3 12.97 23.91 -5.56
C GLY A 3 14.25 23.05 -5.60
N PHE A 4 14.09 21.84 -6.05
CA PHE A 4 15.21 20.92 -6.32
C PHE A 4 16.05 21.47 -7.47
N GLY A 5 17.35 21.72 -7.26
CA GLY A 5 18.30 21.91 -8.34
C GLY A 5 18.50 20.60 -9.10
N LEU A 6 18.80 20.68 -10.40
CA LEU A 6 18.95 19.51 -11.27
C LEU A 6 20.10 18.56 -10.86
N ASP A 7 20.98 18.99 -9.96
CA ASP A 7 22.17 18.25 -9.51
C ASP A 7 22.19 17.99 -8.00
N GLU A 8 21.09 18.24 -7.27
CA GLU A 8 21.04 17.95 -5.84
C GLU A 8 20.81 16.46 -5.60
N SER A 9 21.71 15.82 -4.86
CA SER A 9 21.48 14.50 -4.30
C SER A 9 20.33 14.58 -3.29
N GLY A 10 19.49 13.56 -3.19
CA GLY A 10 18.46 13.51 -2.16
C GLY A 10 19.08 13.64 -0.77
N ASP A 11 18.45 14.44 0.08
CA ASP A 11 18.97 14.73 1.45
C ASP A 11 19.04 13.46 2.29
N ILE A 12 18.15 12.49 2.05
CA ILE A 12 18.06 11.23 2.79
C ILE A 12 17.86 10.08 1.82
N LEU A 13 18.75 9.10 1.88
CA LEU A 13 18.61 7.83 1.20
C LEU A 13 18.10 6.79 2.18
N LEU A 14 16.86 6.34 2.01
CA LEU A 14 16.33 5.15 2.67
C LEU A 14 16.71 3.94 1.80
N SER A 15 17.79 3.27 2.14
CA SER A 15 18.23 2.10 1.39
C SER A 15 18.62 0.94 2.31
N GLY A 16 18.24 -0.25 1.91
CA GLY A 16 18.93 -1.46 2.32
C GLY A 16 20.03 -1.82 1.34
N TYR A 17 20.95 -2.65 1.73
CA TYR A 17 22.00 -3.15 0.86
C TYR A 17 21.42 -4.08 -0.23
N GLY A 18 21.38 -3.57 -1.47
CA GLY A 18 21.07 -4.33 -2.67
C GLY A 18 19.58 -4.51 -2.99
N PHE A 19 19.23 -4.28 -4.24
CA PHE A 19 17.86 -4.31 -4.78
C PHE A 19 17.21 -5.71 -4.82
N ASN A 20 17.91 -6.77 -4.48
CA ASN A 20 17.43 -8.15 -4.56
C ASN A 20 17.52 -8.90 -3.23
N ASN A 21 17.49 -8.22 -2.10
CA ASN A 21 17.54 -8.88 -0.81
C ASN A 21 16.16 -8.89 -0.15
N SER A 22 15.56 -10.04 -0.12
CA SER A 22 14.38 -10.31 0.67
C SER A 22 14.68 -10.20 2.18
N GLY A 23 13.81 -9.51 2.89
CA GLY A 23 13.82 -9.47 4.35
C GLY A 23 14.74 -8.43 4.99
N GLY A 24 14.42 -8.10 6.23
CA GLY A 24 15.09 -7.11 7.06
C GLY A 24 14.47 -5.70 6.97
N SER A 25 14.48 -4.99 8.09
CA SER A 25 13.77 -3.72 8.26
C SER A 25 14.25 -2.59 7.35
N THR A 26 15.49 -2.65 6.86
CA THR A 26 16.11 -1.63 6.02
C THR A 26 16.41 -2.11 4.61
N LYS A 27 15.97 -3.32 4.24
CA LYS A 27 16.19 -3.88 2.90
C LYS A 27 14.92 -3.84 2.11
N LEU A 28 14.92 -3.06 1.03
CA LEU A 28 13.83 -2.96 0.07
C LEU A 28 14.04 -3.91 -1.11
N ASN A 29 12.96 -4.50 -1.59
CA ASN A 29 12.95 -5.30 -2.80
C ASN A 29 11.83 -4.82 -3.71
N HIS A 30 12.18 -4.00 -4.68
CA HIS A 30 11.26 -3.39 -5.64
C HIS A 30 10.19 -2.49 -4.96
N PRO A 31 10.61 -1.39 -4.29
CA PRO A 31 9.65 -0.43 -3.76
C PRO A 31 8.93 0.27 -4.91
N VAL A 32 7.59 0.24 -4.92
CA VAL A 32 6.79 0.74 -6.06
C VAL A 32 5.87 1.90 -5.72
N SER A 33 5.62 2.15 -4.45
CA SER A 33 4.71 3.21 -4.03
C SER A 33 5.12 3.77 -2.67
N ILE A 34 4.86 5.05 -2.50
CA ILE A 34 5.00 5.78 -1.25
C ILE A 34 3.75 6.62 -1.00
N SER A 35 3.34 6.70 0.25
CA SER A 35 2.32 7.65 0.72
C SER A 35 2.78 8.30 2.00
N ALA A 36 2.67 9.63 2.07
CA ALA A 36 2.98 10.39 3.27
C ALA A 36 1.82 11.33 3.59
N ASN A 37 1.22 11.19 4.76
CA ASN A 37 0.12 12.00 5.22
C ASN A 37 0.04 12.02 6.75
N ALA A 38 -0.52 13.08 7.32
CA ALA A 38 -0.68 13.24 8.77
C ALA A 38 0.63 12.98 9.56
N GLY A 39 1.79 13.34 8.98
CA GLY A 39 3.09 13.11 9.58
C GLY A 39 3.58 11.65 9.53
N LYS A 40 2.83 10.74 8.94
CA LYS A 40 3.13 9.31 8.76
C LYS A 40 3.66 9.03 7.36
N MET A 41 4.41 7.95 7.18
CA MET A 41 4.85 7.49 5.87
C MET A 41 4.68 5.97 5.74
N ALA A 42 4.26 5.53 4.56
CA ALA A 42 4.16 4.14 4.18
C ALA A 42 4.82 3.90 2.82
N VAL A 43 5.52 2.78 2.67
CA VAL A 43 6.19 2.37 1.42
C VAL A 43 5.81 0.94 1.10
N THR A 44 5.34 0.70 -0.13
CA THR A 44 5.11 -0.66 -0.63
C THR A 44 6.45 -1.28 -1.04
N ASP A 45 6.81 -2.36 -0.39
CA ASP A 45 7.99 -3.19 -0.67
C ASP A 45 7.53 -4.48 -1.37
N ARG A 46 7.23 -4.34 -2.68
CA ARG A 46 6.42 -5.24 -3.49
C ARG A 46 6.88 -6.69 -3.45
N PHE A 47 8.15 -6.95 -3.77
CA PHE A 47 8.67 -8.32 -3.88
C PHE A 47 8.96 -8.97 -2.52
N ASN A 48 8.84 -8.21 -1.44
CA ASN A 48 8.81 -8.71 -0.08
C ASN A 48 7.38 -8.88 0.46
N ASN A 49 6.35 -8.70 -0.39
CA ASN A 49 4.94 -8.88 -0.03
C ASN A 49 4.55 -8.13 1.24
N ARG A 50 4.97 -6.86 1.35
CA ARG A 50 4.78 -6.06 2.57
C ARG A 50 4.66 -4.57 2.29
N VAL A 51 4.15 -3.86 3.29
CA VAL A 51 4.21 -2.40 3.42
C VAL A 51 5.02 -2.07 4.66
N LEU A 52 5.99 -1.18 4.51
CA LEU A 52 6.79 -0.64 5.61
C LEU A 52 6.22 0.69 6.04
N ILE A 53 6.13 0.92 7.36
CA ILE A 53 5.51 2.08 7.96
C ILE A 53 6.48 2.81 8.88
N TRP A 54 6.51 4.13 8.75
CA TRP A 54 7.16 5.05 9.68
C TRP A 54 6.09 5.91 10.37
N ASN A 55 6.13 5.95 11.69
CA ASN A 55 5.23 6.77 12.52
C ASN A 55 5.52 8.26 12.42
N SER A 56 6.65 8.62 11.84
CA SER A 56 7.02 9.99 11.47
C SER A 56 7.79 9.96 10.17
N ILE A 57 7.71 11.04 9.37
CA ILE A 57 8.50 11.14 8.14
C ILE A 57 9.98 11.15 8.54
N PRO A 58 10.81 10.22 8.03
CA PRO A 58 12.22 10.13 8.41
C PRO A 58 13.02 11.37 8.04
N THR A 59 13.90 11.80 8.94
CA THR A 59 14.88 12.85 8.72
C THR A 59 16.31 12.31 8.60
N SER A 60 16.46 11.00 8.63
CA SER A 60 17.72 10.26 8.42
C SER A 60 17.39 8.85 7.91
N ASN A 61 18.40 8.06 7.54
CA ASN A 61 18.21 6.66 7.17
C ASN A 61 17.80 5.83 8.41
N THR A 62 16.49 5.86 8.70
CA THR A 62 15.88 5.23 9.87
C THR A 62 15.10 4.00 9.44
N ALA A 63 15.22 2.92 10.19
CA ALA A 63 14.40 1.72 9.99
C ALA A 63 12.90 2.04 10.14
N PRO A 64 12.02 1.35 9.43
CA PRO A 64 10.58 1.47 9.63
C PRO A 64 10.19 0.99 11.04
N ASP A 65 9.14 1.61 11.58
CA ASP A 65 8.59 1.26 12.89
C ASP A 65 7.76 -0.02 12.84
N LEU A 66 7.02 -0.23 11.75
CA LEU A 66 6.07 -1.32 11.58
C LEU A 66 6.14 -1.94 10.19
N VAL A 67 5.69 -3.19 10.09
CA VAL A 67 5.48 -3.90 8.83
C VAL A 67 4.06 -4.44 8.76
N LEU A 68 3.40 -4.28 7.61
CA LEU A 68 2.11 -4.90 7.29
C LEU A 68 2.30 -5.95 6.18
N GLY A 69 1.46 -6.97 6.18
CA GLY A 69 1.56 -8.08 5.22
C GLY A 69 2.52 -9.19 5.64
N GLN A 70 3.28 -8.97 6.70
CA GLN A 70 4.25 -9.92 7.27
C GLN A 70 4.20 -9.88 8.80
N ALA A 71 4.49 -11.00 9.45
CA ALA A 71 4.52 -11.08 10.91
C ALA A 71 5.67 -10.25 11.52
N ASN A 72 6.76 -10.08 10.77
CA ASN A 72 7.95 -9.34 11.18
C ASN A 72 8.75 -8.86 9.96
N PHE A 73 9.83 -8.13 10.18
CA PHE A 73 10.64 -7.54 9.11
C PHE A 73 11.50 -8.56 8.33
N THR A 74 11.61 -9.79 8.78
CA THR A 74 12.47 -10.81 8.14
C THR A 74 11.69 -11.79 7.28
N THR A 75 10.37 -11.84 7.39
CA THR A 75 9.50 -12.67 6.54
C THR A 75 9.09 -11.93 5.27
N HIS A 76 8.79 -12.68 4.20
CA HIS A 76 8.42 -12.13 2.89
C HIS A 76 7.50 -13.06 2.09
N ASN A 77 6.83 -14.00 2.76
CA ASN A 77 5.94 -14.96 2.10
C ASN A 77 4.67 -14.27 1.60
N SER A 78 4.22 -14.63 0.40
CA SER A 78 2.90 -14.24 -0.07
C SER A 78 1.80 -15.00 0.67
N GLY A 79 0.59 -14.44 0.69
CA GLY A 79 -0.57 -15.09 1.30
C GLY A 79 -1.86 -14.31 1.09
N THR A 80 -2.99 -14.94 1.42
CA THR A 80 -4.35 -14.42 1.20
C THR A 80 -5.07 -13.98 2.47
N GLY A 81 -4.46 -14.18 3.66
CA GLY A 81 -5.02 -13.71 4.93
C GLY A 81 -5.12 -12.18 5.01
N LEU A 82 -5.87 -11.66 5.98
CA LEU A 82 -5.97 -10.21 6.21
C LEU A 82 -4.66 -9.58 6.69
N ASN A 83 -3.74 -10.37 7.18
CA ASN A 83 -2.39 -9.99 7.60
C ASN A 83 -1.29 -10.40 6.60
N ASN A 84 -1.67 -10.80 5.39
CA ASN A 84 -0.75 -11.17 4.31
C ASN A 84 -1.04 -10.37 3.04
N MET A 85 -0.06 -10.32 2.14
CA MET A 85 -0.16 -9.69 0.83
C MET A 85 0.46 -10.59 -0.23
N ASN A 86 0.11 -10.32 -1.49
CA ASN A 86 0.73 -10.95 -2.65
C ASN A 86 1.00 -9.89 -3.72
N PHE A 87 2.26 -9.54 -3.92
CA PHE A 87 2.74 -8.51 -4.85
C PHE A 87 1.94 -7.19 -4.74
N PRO A 88 1.87 -6.54 -3.57
CA PRO A 88 1.12 -5.30 -3.40
C PRO A 88 1.61 -4.20 -4.34
N GLY A 89 0.66 -3.42 -4.85
CA GLY A 89 0.89 -2.26 -5.70
C GLY A 89 1.00 -0.97 -4.87
N GLN A 90 -0.02 -0.13 -4.92
CA GLN A 90 -0.01 1.15 -4.23
C GLN A 90 -0.49 1.05 -2.77
N VAL A 91 0.11 1.87 -1.91
CA VAL A 91 -0.37 2.17 -0.55
C VAL A 91 -0.85 3.61 -0.48
N VAL A 92 -1.91 3.85 0.29
CA VAL A 92 -2.41 5.19 0.64
C VAL A 92 -2.57 5.30 2.15
N VAL A 93 -2.05 6.40 2.72
CA VAL A 93 -2.37 6.89 4.05
C VAL A 93 -3.28 8.09 3.87
N THR A 94 -4.50 8.04 4.41
CA THR A 94 -5.47 9.12 4.31
C THR A 94 -5.23 10.21 5.36
N PRO A 95 -5.79 11.44 5.18
CA PRO A 95 -5.66 12.51 6.17
C PRO A 95 -6.19 12.15 7.56
N ASP A 96 -7.19 11.29 7.64
CA ASP A 96 -7.82 10.81 8.87
C ASP A 96 -7.20 9.51 9.41
N GLY A 97 -6.08 9.07 8.80
CA GLY A 97 -5.25 7.97 9.33
C GLY A 97 -5.66 6.57 8.89
N LYS A 98 -6.58 6.43 7.92
CA LYS A 98 -6.84 5.11 7.33
C LYS A 98 -5.67 4.69 6.44
N VAL A 99 -5.50 3.38 6.24
CA VAL A 99 -4.52 2.83 5.31
C VAL A 99 -5.22 1.90 4.33
N LEU A 100 -4.93 2.08 3.04
CA LEU A 100 -5.42 1.22 1.96
C LEU A 100 -4.22 0.67 1.19
N VAL A 101 -4.26 -0.62 0.84
CA VAL A 101 -3.21 -1.26 0.04
C VAL A 101 -3.85 -2.03 -1.11
N ALA A 102 -3.46 -1.71 -2.34
CA ALA A 102 -3.79 -2.52 -3.50
C ALA A 102 -2.98 -3.83 -3.44
N ASP A 103 -3.64 -4.92 -3.06
CA ASP A 103 -3.04 -6.26 -2.94
C ASP A 103 -3.25 -6.99 -4.27
N SER A 104 -2.37 -6.67 -5.24
CA SER A 104 -2.60 -6.86 -6.68
C SER A 104 -2.88 -8.29 -7.07
N ASP A 105 -2.02 -9.24 -6.70
CA ASP A 105 -2.17 -10.64 -7.08
C ASP A 105 -3.26 -11.36 -6.28
N ASN A 106 -3.79 -10.75 -5.23
CA ASN A 106 -4.96 -11.22 -4.51
C ASN A 106 -6.26 -10.54 -4.98
N ASN A 107 -6.21 -9.66 -5.98
CA ASN A 107 -7.39 -9.02 -6.57
C ASN A 107 -8.27 -8.26 -5.56
N ARG A 108 -7.66 -7.55 -4.63
CA ARG A 108 -8.37 -6.87 -3.55
C ARG A 108 -7.64 -5.61 -3.09
N VAL A 109 -8.35 -4.77 -2.35
CA VAL A 109 -7.76 -3.70 -1.55
C VAL A 109 -7.90 -4.07 -0.07
N LEU A 110 -6.79 -4.11 0.65
CA LEU A 110 -6.77 -4.26 2.10
C LEU A 110 -7.04 -2.90 2.74
N VAL A 111 -7.88 -2.88 3.79
CA VAL A 111 -8.29 -1.63 4.46
C VAL A 111 -8.05 -1.73 5.96
N TRP A 112 -7.32 -0.76 6.51
CA TRP A 112 -7.24 -0.45 7.94
C TRP A 112 -7.99 0.86 8.17
N THR A 113 -9.02 0.84 9.00
CA THR A 113 -9.90 2.00 9.29
C THR A 113 -9.27 3.00 10.26
N SER A 114 -8.14 2.63 10.84
CA SER A 114 -7.27 3.47 11.64
C SER A 114 -5.80 3.16 11.34
N PHE A 115 -4.91 4.10 11.63
CA PHE A 115 -3.49 3.89 11.38
C PHE A 115 -2.97 2.69 12.21
N PRO A 116 -2.29 1.72 11.57
CA PRO A 116 -1.79 0.53 12.25
C PRO A 116 -0.82 0.86 13.39
N THR A 117 -0.89 0.07 14.46
CA THR A 117 -0.09 0.29 15.68
C THR A 117 0.87 -0.85 16.01
N SER A 118 0.81 -1.95 15.25
CA SER A 118 1.67 -3.12 15.47
C SER A 118 2.06 -3.79 14.14
N SER A 119 3.24 -4.40 14.12
CA SER A 119 3.66 -5.23 12.98
C SER A 119 2.75 -6.46 12.84
N GLY A 120 2.48 -6.84 11.60
CA GLY A 120 1.60 -7.96 11.28
C GLY A 120 0.12 -7.72 11.60
N GLN A 121 -0.27 -6.48 11.93
CA GLN A 121 -1.67 -6.15 12.18
C GLN A 121 -2.52 -6.49 10.96
N ALA A 122 -3.55 -7.31 11.17
CA ALA A 122 -4.50 -7.65 10.12
C ALA A 122 -5.28 -6.41 9.65
N ALA A 123 -5.61 -6.37 8.37
CA ALA A 123 -6.58 -5.42 7.85
C ALA A 123 -7.94 -5.65 8.51
N ASP A 124 -8.73 -4.60 8.65
CA ASP A 124 -10.08 -4.70 9.21
C ASP A 124 -11.01 -5.44 8.24
N TYR A 125 -10.83 -5.20 6.94
CA TYR A 125 -11.56 -5.89 5.87
C TYR A 125 -10.86 -5.72 4.51
N VAL A 126 -11.47 -6.30 3.48
CA VAL A 126 -11.05 -6.14 2.08
C VAL A 126 -12.19 -5.56 1.25
N ILE A 127 -11.82 -4.81 0.20
CA ILE A 127 -12.70 -4.47 -0.91
C ILE A 127 -12.33 -5.42 -2.05
N PRO A 128 -13.20 -6.40 -2.43
CA PRO A 128 -12.93 -7.28 -3.57
C PRO A 128 -13.08 -6.48 -4.86
N THR A 129 -12.12 -6.59 -5.77
CA THR A 129 -12.15 -5.83 -7.02
C THR A 129 -12.62 -6.65 -8.22
N THR A 130 -12.64 -7.97 -8.14
CA THR A 130 -13.12 -8.87 -9.22
C THR A 130 -14.62 -8.87 -9.41
N ASN A 131 -15.38 -8.61 -8.36
CA ASN A 131 -16.85 -8.69 -8.40
C ASN A 131 -17.50 -7.65 -9.32
N TYR A 132 -16.76 -6.63 -9.72
CA TYR A 132 -17.26 -5.45 -10.42
C TYR A 132 -16.72 -5.31 -11.84
N VAL A 133 -15.98 -6.30 -12.31
CA VAL A 133 -15.34 -6.30 -13.63
C VAL A 133 -15.65 -7.61 -14.35
N ASN A 134 -15.75 -7.55 -15.67
CA ASN A 134 -16.19 -8.69 -16.51
C ASN A 134 -15.09 -9.75 -16.75
N PHE A 135 -13.91 -9.58 -16.19
CA PHE A 135 -12.76 -10.46 -16.37
C PHE A 135 -12.37 -11.02 -15.00
N GLY A 136 -12.39 -12.29 -14.80
CA GLY A 136 -12.16 -12.98 -13.52
C GLY A 136 -10.91 -12.56 -12.71
N ASP A 137 -10.07 -11.70 -13.28
CA ASP A 137 -8.89 -11.11 -12.65
C ASP A 137 -8.92 -9.58 -12.81
N SER A 138 -8.81 -8.83 -11.75
CA SER A 138 -8.85 -7.37 -11.77
C SER A 138 -7.47 -6.73 -11.68
N TRP A 139 -6.58 -7.35 -10.90
CA TRP A 139 -5.23 -6.91 -10.63
C TRP A 139 -5.17 -5.42 -10.28
N PRO A 140 -5.67 -5.00 -9.11
CA PRO A 140 -5.64 -3.60 -8.71
C PRO A 140 -4.19 -3.15 -8.54
N TRP A 141 -3.82 -2.08 -9.25
CA TRP A 141 -2.48 -1.51 -9.13
C TRP A 141 -2.48 -0.24 -8.31
N GLY A 142 -3.36 0.69 -8.68
CA GLY A 142 -3.51 1.99 -8.05
C GLY A 142 -4.70 2.03 -7.10
N VAL A 143 -4.53 2.68 -5.96
CA VAL A 143 -5.61 3.06 -5.05
C VAL A 143 -5.41 4.51 -4.63
N TRP A 144 -6.49 5.26 -4.57
CA TRP A 144 -6.51 6.63 -4.06
C TRP A 144 -7.67 6.81 -3.08
N SER A 145 -7.45 7.60 -2.05
CA SER A 145 -8.51 8.00 -1.12
C SER A 145 -8.15 9.32 -0.43
N ASP A 146 -9.17 10.14 -0.20
CA ASP A 146 -9.12 11.33 0.65
C ASP A 146 -9.65 11.06 2.08
N GLY A 147 -9.97 9.81 2.37
CA GLY A 147 -10.60 9.38 3.63
C GLY A 147 -12.12 9.27 3.52
N THR A 148 -12.74 9.86 2.49
CA THR A 148 -14.20 9.82 2.23
C THR A 148 -14.54 9.08 0.93
N LYS A 149 -13.72 9.20 -0.09
CA LYS A 149 -13.89 8.55 -1.40
C LYS A 149 -12.77 7.55 -1.63
N VAL A 150 -13.03 6.57 -2.48
CA VAL A 150 -12.02 5.61 -2.92
C VAL A 150 -12.07 5.45 -4.43
N ILE A 151 -10.89 5.41 -5.06
CA ILE A 151 -10.74 5.12 -6.49
C ILE A 151 -9.71 4.00 -6.62
N VAL A 152 -10.02 2.99 -7.43
CA VAL A 152 -9.11 1.85 -7.68
C VAL A 152 -8.95 1.63 -9.18
N THR A 153 -7.71 1.50 -9.64
CA THR A 153 -7.43 1.05 -11.02
C THR A 153 -7.32 -0.47 -11.05
N ALA A 154 -8.23 -1.13 -11.78
CA ALA A 154 -8.23 -2.56 -12.02
C ALA A 154 -7.54 -2.83 -13.38
N THR A 155 -6.21 -3.00 -13.34
CA THR A 155 -5.34 -2.90 -14.53
C THR A 155 -5.60 -4.00 -15.56
N VAL A 156 -5.72 -5.26 -15.14
CA VAL A 156 -6.00 -6.38 -16.04
C VAL A 156 -7.43 -6.29 -16.59
N ALA A 157 -8.36 -5.87 -15.75
CA ALA A 157 -9.76 -5.65 -16.15
C ALA A 157 -9.95 -4.39 -17.01
N LYS A 158 -8.92 -3.55 -17.18
CA LYS A 158 -8.98 -2.27 -17.93
C LYS A 158 -10.09 -1.35 -17.41
N ALA A 159 -10.28 -1.33 -16.09
CA ALA A 159 -11.36 -0.60 -15.45
C ALA A 159 -10.85 0.33 -14.35
N VAL A 160 -11.65 1.36 -14.06
CA VAL A 160 -11.48 2.22 -12.88
C VAL A 160 -12.76 2.18 -12.07
N LEU A 161 -12.63 1.85 -10.79
CA LEU A 161 -13.73 1.70 -9.84
C LEU A 161 -13.78 2.91 -8.93
N PHE A 162 -14.96 3.51 -8.74
CA PHE A 162 -15.15 4.71 -7.93
C PHE A 162 -16.20 4.46 -6.85
N TRP A 163 -15.89 4.85 -5.62
CA TRP A 163 -16.81 4.97 -4.50
C TRP A 163 -16.86 6.43 -4.04
N ASN A 164 -18.06 7.04 -4.07
CA ASN A 164 -18.29 8.42 -3.66
C ASN A 164 -18.37 8.59 -2.13
N SER A 165 -18.51 7.48 -1.42
CA SER A 165 -18.35 7.37 0.04
C SER A 165 -17.32 6.30 0.35
N PHE A 166 -16.70 6.33 1.53
CA PHE A 166 -15.71 5.33 1.93
C PHE A 166 -16.41 3.96 2.04
N PRO A 167 -16.02 2.96 1.21
CA PRO A 167 -16.78 1.72 1.11
C PRO A 167 -16.56 0.81 2.32
N GLY A 168 -17.60 0.11 2.73
CA GLY A 168 -17.53 -1.07 3.58
C GLY A 168 -17.08 -2.33 2.80
N PRO A 169 -17.03 -3.48 3.48
CA PRO A 169 -16.43 -4.71 2.91
C PRO A 169 -17.17 -5.30 1.70
N ASN A 170 -18.42 -4.95 1.48
CA ASN A 170 -19.26 -5.50 0.40
C ASN A 170 -19.91 -4.41 -0.46
N ASP A 171 -19.51 -3.16 -0.30
CA ASP A 171 -20.11 -2.07 -1.04
C ASP A 171 -19.62 -2.10 -2.50
N ALA A 172 -20.57 -2.08 -3.42
CA ALA A 172 -20.28 -1.97 -4.84
C ALA A 172 -19.77 -0.54 -5.16
N PRO A 173 -18.91 -0.38 -6.18
CA PRO A 173 -18.55 0.94 -6.67
C PRO A 173 -19.78 1.66 -7.25
N ASP A 174 -19.86 2.97 -7.02
CA ASP A 174 -20.90 3.82 -7.60
C ASP A 174 -20.73 3.98 -9.11
N VAL A 175 -19.48 3.93 -9.58
CA VAL A 175 -19.15 4.06 -11.01
C VAL A 175 -18.04 3.09 -11.38
N VAL A 176 -18.21 2.41 -12.51
CA VAL A 176 -17.19 1.60 -13.18
C VAL A 176 -16.95 2.16 -14.57
N LEU A 177 -15.72 2.63 -14.80
CA LEU A 177 -15.25 3.03 -16.15
C LEU A 177 -14.49 1.86 -16.77
N THR A 178 -14.84 1.48 -18.01
CA THR A 178 -14.22 0.40 -18.80
C THR A 178 -13.82 0.89 -20.18
#